data_623350b76cd50a5e7e44d5d13c4605b8
#
_entry.id   623350b76cd50a5e7e44d5d13c4605b8
#
_cell.length_a   1.000
_cell.length_b   1.000
_cell.length_c   1.000
_cell.angle_alpha   90.00
_cell.angle_beta   90.00
_cell.angle_gamma   90.00
#
_symmetry.space_group_name_H-M   'P 1'
#
loop_
_entity.id
_entity.type
_entity.pdbx_description
1 polymer ?
#
loop_
_entity_poly.entity_id
_entity_poly.type
_entity_poly.pdbx_seq_one_letter_code
_entity_poly.pdbx_strand_id
1 'polypeptide(L)'
;YGIESASEAYFNKNAKDLSISQIAFLCSIPNSPNRYDPYKHKDSTLKRRDRILKNMYEDGYISESQYEKSVAEKITIMPKKETTTNDYAETYILKCATEALMKQQGFEIKTTFSSDSEKEKYNNEYDELYNTCKKSLYSAGYRIYTSIDMEKQKQLQDSVSSQLSMFTEKTDDGVYKVQGAAVSIDISTGKVAAIVGGREEDQEGY
;
A
#
# COMPACT_ATOMS: atom_id res chain seq x y z
N TYR A 1 5.73 4.12 -2.31
CA TYR A 1 7.15 3.87 -2.55
C TYR A 1 7.94 5.18 -2.47
N GLY A 2 9.22 5.10 -2.15
CA GLY A 2 10.10 6.25 -2.03
C GLY A 2 10.65 6.43 -0.61
N ILE A 3 11.59 7.40 -0.45
CA ILE A 3 12.31 7.60 0.80
C ILE A 3 11.38 8.05 1.94
N GLU A 4 10.38 8.86 1.66
CA GLU A 4 9.42 9.33 2.66
C GLU A 4 8.59 8.19 3.21
N SER A 5 8.00 7.36 2.33
CA SER A 5 7.23 6.17 2.74
C SER A 5 8.08 5.16 3.50
N ALA A 6 9.34 4.98 3.10
CA ALA A 6 10.27 4.09 3.81
C ALA A 6 10.66 4.66 5.19
N SER A 7 10.91 5.96 5.28
CA SER A 7 11.20 6.66 6.54
C SER A 7 10.05 6.51 7.55
N GLU A 8 8.85 6.71 7.09
CA GLU A 8 7.63 6.57 7.90
C GLU A 8 7.42 5.11 8.33
N ALA A 9 7.54 4.16 7.37
CA ALA A 9 7.31 2.74 7.65
C ALA A 9 8.33 2.13 8.63
N TYR A 10 9.62 2.45 8.47
CA TYR A 10 10.68 1.86 9.29
C TYR A 10 11.00 2.65 10.56
N PHE A 11 10.80 3.97 10.57
CA PHE A 11 11.24 4.83 11.67
C PHE A 11 10.14 5.73 12.25
N ASN A 12 8.96 5.77 11.64
CA ASN A 12 7.86 6.69 11.99
C ASN A 12 8.33 8.16 12.06
N LYS A 13 9.10 8.58 11.04
CA LYS A 13 9.69 9.90 10.91
C LYS A 13 9.55 10.41 9.48
N ASN A 14 9.54 11.74 9.29
CA ASN A 14 9.76 12.31 7.97
C ASN A 14 11.20 12.05 7.50
N ALA A 15 11.41 11.92 6.20
CA ALA A 15 12.75 11.66 5.64
C ALA A 15 13.79 12.72 6.02
N LYS A 16 13.38 13.99 6.14
CA LYS A 16 14.24 15.12 6.56
C LYS A 16 14.74 15.01 8.01
N ASP A 17 14.06 14.23 8.86
CA ASP A 17 14.37 14.09 10.29
C ASP A 17 15.16 12.81 10.59
N LEU A 18 15.59 12.09 9.54
CA LEU A 18 16.41 10.90 9.68
C LEU A 18 17.86 11.26 10.04
N SER A 19 18.48 10.43 10.87
CA SER A 19 19.93 10.46 11.09
C SER A 19 20.68 9.96 9.85
N ILE A 20 21.98 10.30 9.74
CA ILE A 20 22.86 9.79 8.69
C ILE A 20 22.86 8.24 8.67
N SER A 21 22.87 7.64 9.86
CA SER A 21 22.78 6.18 10.02
C SER A 21 21.48 5.60 9.47
N GLN A 22 20.35 6.24 9.77
CA GLN A 22 19.03 5.82 9.27
C GLN A 22 18.91 5.98 7.75
N ILE A 23 19.46 7.06 7.19
CA ILE A 23 19.52 7.26 5.73
C ILE A 23 20.33 6.13 5.08
N ALA A 24 21.56 5.88 5.56
CA ALA A 24 22.43 4.82 5.03
C ALA A 24 21.77 3.42 5.17
N PHE A 25 21.01 3.20 6.25
CA PHE A 25 20.25 1.98 6.45
C PHE A 25 19.16 1.80 5.39
N LEU A 26 18.35 2.82 5.10
CA LEU A 26 17.34 2.78 4.05
C LEU A 26 17.96 2.60 2.66
N CYS A 27 19.11 3.26 2.38
CA CYS A 27 19.85 3.11 1.13
C CYS A 27 20.41 1.67 0.93
N SER A 28 20.45 0.87 1.99
CA SER A 28 20.90 -0.53 1.87
C SER A 28 19.89 -1.42 1.15
N ILE A 29 18.61 -1.14 1.28
CA ILE A 29 17.49 -2.02 0.87
C ILE A 29 17.36 -2.17 -0.65
N PRO A 30 17.38 -1.08 -1.47
CA PRO A 30 17.06 -1.15 -2.90
C PRO A 30 18.03 -2.02 -3.72
N ASN A 31 19.26 -2.21 -3.25
CA ASN A 31 20.28 -2.99 -3.97
C ASN A 31 19.91 -4.48 -4.11
N SER A 32 19.29 -5.06 -3.07
CA SER A 32 18.76 -6.43 -3.09
C SER A 32 17.72 -6.56 -1.97
N PRO A 33 16.44 -6.21 -2.22
CA PRO A 33 15.41 -6.11 -1.19
C PRO A 33 15.23 -7.38 -0.38
N ASN A 34 15.30 -8.55 -1.00
CA ASN A 34 15.17 -9.82 -0.30
C ASN A 34 16.36 -10.10 0.66
N ARG A 35 17.59 -9.75 0.23
CA ARG A 35 18.83 -9.98 1.02
C ARG A 35 18.97 -8.97 2.16
N TYR A 36 18.49 -7.76 1.95
CA TYR A 36 18.59 -6.64 2.89
C TYR A 36 17.22 -6.25 3.46
N ASP A 37 16.30 -7.22 3.56
CA ASP A 37 15.03 -7.03 4.26
C ASP A 37 15.32 -6.76 5.75
N PRO A 38 14.99 -5.58 6.27
CA PRO A 38 15.31 -5.22 7.66
C PRO A 38 14.59 -6.08 8.71
N TYR A 39 13.47 -6.67 8.36
CA TYR A 39 12.69 -7.52 9.26
C TYR A 39 13.22 -8.95 9.32
N LYS A 40 13.76 -9.47 8.22
CA LYS A 40 14.25 -10.84 8.12
C LYS A 40 15.76 -10.95 8.27
N HIS A 41 16.50 -9.95 7.79
CA HIS A 41 17.96 -9.97 7.61
C HIS A 41 18.63 -8.69 8.14
N LYS A 42 18.23 -8.25 9.34
CA LYS A 42 18.69 -6.99 9.94
C LYS A 42 20.21 -6.87 9.99
N ASP A 43 20.91 -7.95 10.34
CA ASP A 43 22.39 -7.94 10.42
C ASP A 43 23.05 -7.70 9.05
N SER A 44 22.50 -8.28 7.99
CA SER A 44 22.97 -8.06 6.63
C SER A 44 22.75 -6.62 6.19
N THR A 45 21.61 -6.04 6.56
CA THR A 45 21.27 -4.65 6.30
C THR A 45 22.22 -3.69 7.04
N LEU A 46 22.50 -3.98 8.32
CA LEU A 46 23.45 -3.20 9.13
C LEU A 46 24.86 -3.25 8.56
N LYS A 47 25.37 -4.44 8.18
CA LYS A 47 26.68 -4.57 7.53
C LYS A 47 26.78 -3.76 6.23
N ARG A 48 25.69 -3.68 5.47
CA ARG A 48 25.65 -2.86 4.27
C ARG A 48 25.57 -1.37 4.60
N ARG A 49 24.78 -0.97 5.61
CA ARG A 49 24.77 0.39 6.16
C ARG A 49 26.21 0.85 6.49
N ASP A 50 26.95 0.05 7.24
CA ASP A 50 28.31 0.39 7.67
C ASP A 50 29.24 0.58 6.47
N ARG A 51 29.09 -0.23 5.42
CA ARG A 51 29.83 -0.05 4.16
C ARG A 51 29.46 1.27 3.47
N ILE A 52 28.17 1.63 3.43
CA ILE A 52 27.72 2.90 2.85
C ILE A 52 28.30 4.07 3.64
N LEU A 53 28.22 4.01 4.98
CA LEU A 53 28.80 5.06 5.85
C LEU A 53 30.31 5.20 5.64
N LYS A 54 31.03 4.08 5.50
CA LYS A 54 32.47 4.09 5.21
C LYS A 54 32.77 4.78 3.89
N ASN A 55 32.04 4.42 2.81
CA ASN A 55 32.22 5.08 1.52
C ASN A 55 31.93 6.58 1.60
N MET A 56 30.84 6.99 2.31
CA MET A 56 30.52 8.40 2.51
C MET A 56 31.64 9.16 3.23
N TYR A 57 32.31 8.53 4.17
CA TYR A 57 33.47 9.12 4.86
C TYR A 57 34.69 9.19 3.93
N GLU A 58 35.04 8.09 3.25
CA GLU A 58 36.19 8.01 2.32
C GLU A 58 36.05 9.00 1.15
N ASP A 59 34.81 9.22 0.67
CA ASP A 59 34.47 10.17 -0.39
C ASP A 59 34.32 11.63 0.12
N GLY A 60 34.45 11.87 1.43
CA GLY A 60 34.42 13.19 2.02
C GLY A 60 33.01 13.80 2.22
N TYR A 61 31.94 13.01 2.06
CA TYR A 61 30.56 13.47 2.29
C TYR A 61 30.21 13.67 3.77
N ILE A 62 30.89 12.92 4.66
CA ILE A 62 30.74 13.06 6.11
C ILE A 62 32.11 13.11 6.78
N SER A 63 32.18 13.83 7.93
CA SER A 63 33.40 13.90 8.73
C SER A 63 33.64 12.58 9.49
N GLU A 64 34.87 12.37 9.98
CA GLU A 64 35.23 11.23 10.83
C GLU A 64 34.32 11.11 12.05
N SER A 65 34.11 12.22 12.75
CA SER A 65 33.20 12.25 13.92
C SER A 65 31.76 11.87 13.57
N GLN A 66 31.25 12.29 12.40
CA GLN A 66 29.92 11.89 11.92
C GLN A 66 29.89 10.41 11.56
N TYR A 67 30.96 9.88 10.94
CA TYR A 67 31.08 8.46 10.63
C TYR A 67 31.05 7.59 11.89
N GLU A 68 31.94 7.89 12.87
CA GLU A 68 32.01 7.14 14.13
C GLU A 68 30.67 7.15 14.87
N LYS A 69 30.04 8.32 15.00
CA LYS A 69 28.73 8.48 15.62
C LYS A 69 27.65 7.67 14.89
N SER A 70 27.67 7.66 13.55
CA SER A 70 26.67 6.98 12.74
C SER A 70 26.83 5.45 12.78
N VAL A 71 28.05 4.94 12.83
CA VAL A 71 28.31 3.49 12.99
C VAL A 71 27.89 3.03 14.39
N ALA A 72 28.17 3.83 15.42
CA ALA A 72 27.80 3.49 16.81
C ALA A 72 26.28 3.59 17.06
N GLU A 73 25.52 4.25 16.20
CA GLU A 73 24.08 4.45 16.37
C GLU A 73 23.32 3.12 16.27
N LYS A 74 22.55 2.80 17.32
CA LYS A 74 21.67 1.63 17.33
C LYS A 74 20.42 1.88 16.51
N ILE A 75 20.26 1.13 15.43
CA ILE A 75 19.05 1.18 14.60
C ILE A 75 17.92 0.37 15.24
N THR A 76 16.85 1.07 15.57
CA THR A 76 15.57 0.48 15.99
C THR A 76 14.55 0.77 14.90
N ILE A 77 13.96 -0.28 14.35
CA ILE A 77 12.90 -0.16 13.34
C ILE A 77 11.54 -0.41 13.99
N MET A 78 10.50 0.23 13.44
CA MET A 78 9.12 -0.03 13.83
C MET A 78 8.76 -1.50 13.52
N PRO A 79 7.87 -2.12 14.29
CA PRO A 79 7.32 -3.41 13.93
C PRO A 79 6.77 -3.37 12.50
N LYS A 80 6.94 -4.47 11.77
CA LYS A 80 6.28 -4.60 10.48
C LYS A 80 4.78 -4.43 10.71
N LYS A 81 4.20 -3.36 10.17
CA LYS A 81 2.74 -3.35 10.05
C LYS A 81 2.39 -4.60 9.25
N GLU A 82 1.61 -5.48 9.85
CA GLU A 82 0.93 -6.48 9.04
C GLU A 82 0.18 -5.68 7.99
N THR A 83 0.65 -5.75 6.76
CA THR A 83 -0.20 -5.38 5.63
C THR A 83 -1.32 -6.40 5.70
N THR A 84 -2.42 -6.02 6.30
CA THR A 84 -3.68 -6.66 5.97
C THR A 84 -3.69 -6.69 4.45
N THR A 85 -3.70 -7.89 3.90
CA THR A 85 -3.99 -8.15 2.49
C THR A 85 -5.09 -7.18 2.09
N ASN A 86 -4.95 -6.50 0.96
CA ASN A 86 -5.80 -5.42 0.47
C ASN A 86 -7.23 -5.59 0.98
N ASP A 87 -7.61 -4.79 1.97
CA ASP A 87 -8.98 -4.82 2.43
C ASP A 87 -9.88 -4.29 1.30
N TYR A 88 -11.16 -4.62 1.36
CA TYR A 88 -12.12 -4.18 0.35
C TYR A 88 -12.16 -2.66 0.22
N ALA A 89 -11.94 -1.93 1.33
CA ALA A 89 -11.89 -0.48 1.35
C ALA A 89 -10.68 0.04 0.59
N GLU A 90 -9.48 -0.52 0.82
CA GLU A 90 -8.26 -0.12 0.10
C GLU A 90 -8.39 -0.37 -1.40
N THR A 91 -8.88 -1.55 -1.79
CA THR A 91 -9.11 -1.90 -3.20
C THR A 91 -10.10 -0.93 -3.86
N TYR A 92 -11.19 -0.62 -3.18
CA TYR A 92 -12.18 0.34 -3.66
C TYR A 92 -11.61 1.76 -3.78
N ILE A 93 -10.88 2.22 -2.76
CA ILE A 93 -10.24 3.55 -2.77
C ILE A 93 -9.25 3.67 -3.92
N LEU A 94 -8.39 2.68 -4.14
CA LEU A 94 -7.42 2.67 -5.22
C LEU A 94 -8.09 2.68 -6.60
N LYS A 95 -9.18 1.93 -6.77
CA LYS A 95 -9.98 1.96 -7.99
C LYS A 95 -10.55 3.36 -8.23
N CYS A 96 -11.25 3.94 -7.26
CA CYS A 96 -11.83 5.28 -7.38
C CYS A 96 -10.79 6.36 -7.66
N ALA A 97 -9.63 6.30 -7.00
CA ALA A 97 -8.55 7.24 -7.21
C ALA A 97 -7.93 7.09 -8.63
N THR A 98 -7.78 5.87 -9.11
CA THR A 98 -7.29 5.59 -10.47
C THR A 98 -8.26 6.13 -11.51
N GLU A 99 -9.56 5.85 -11.36
CA GLU A 99 -10.60 6.36 -12.27
C GLU A 99 -10.71 7.90 -12.21
N ALA A 100 -10.47 8.52 -11.06
CA ALA A 100 -10.41 9.98 -10.95
C ALA A 100 -9.26 10.57 -11.77
N LEU A 101 -8.09 9.94 -11.78
CA LEU A 101 -6.96 10.34 -12.62
C LEU A 101 -7.28 10.14 -14.13
N MET A 102 -7.94 9.04 -14.49
CA MET A 102 -8.38 8.79 -15.87
C MET A 102 -9.34 9.91 -16.34
N LYS A 103 -10.30 10.28 -15.49
CA LYS A 103 -11.23 11.40 -15.80
C LYS A 103 -10.51 12.74 -15.95
N GLN A 104 -9.48 13.01 -15.15
CA GLN A 104 -8.64 14.22 -15.31
C GLN A 104 -7.90 14.23 -16.65
N GLN A 105 -7.61 13.05 -17.23
CA GLN A 105 -7.03 12.92 -18.57
C GLN A 105 -8.08 12.91 -19.69
N GLY A 106 -9.35 13.18 -19.37
CA GLY A 106 -10.44 13.26 -20.34
C GLY A 106 -11.12 11.94 -20.67
N PHE A 107 -10.82 10.85 -19.94
CA PHE A 107 -11.47 9.57 -20.18
C PHE A 107 -12.86 9.54 -19.54
N GLU A 108 -13.88 9.17 -20.32
CA GLU A 108 -15.25 9.01 -19.83
C GLU A 108 -15.53 7.57 -19.41
N ILE A 109 -15.97 7.38 -18.16
CA ILE A 109 -16.39 6.07 -17.67
C ILE A 109 -17.78 5.76 -18.21
N LYS A 110 -17.88 4.77 -19.09
CA LYS A 110 -19.14 4.29 -19.70
C LYS A 110 -19.63 3.02 -19.02
N THR A 111 -20.94 2.89 -18.87
CA THR A 111 -21.60 1.69 -18.32
C THR A 111 -22.47 0.99 -19.34
N THR A 112 -22.76 1.64 -20.49
CA THR A 112 -23.62 1.14 -21.56
C THR A 112 -22.90 1.25 -22.90
N PHE A 113 -23.09 0.27 -23.78
CA PHE A 113 -22.45 0.16 -25.10
C PHE A 113 -23.47 -0.21 -26.14
N SER A 114 -23.31 0.29 -27.37
CA SER A 114 -24.20 0.02 -28.47
C SER A 114 -23.89 -1.32 -29.17
N SER A 115 -22.68 -1.86 -29.00
CA SER A 115 -22.25 -3.14 -29.60
C SER A 115 -21.12 -3.78 -28.80
N ASP A 116 -20.91 -5.08 -28.96
CA ASP A 116 -19.80 -5.82 -28.34
C ASP A 116 -18.43 -5.31 -28.82
N SER A 117 -18.32 -4.91 -30.09
CA SER A 117 -17.08 -4.35 -30.65
C SER A 117 -16.73 -2.99 -30.01
N GLU A 118 -17.73 -2.13 -29.74
CA GLU A 118 -17.52 -0.88 -29.01
C GLU A 118 -17.08 -1.16 -27.58
N LYS A 119 -17.69 -2.13 -26.91
CA LYS A 119 -17.34 -2.54 -25.56
C LYS A 119 -15.90 -3.08 -25.49
N GLU A 120 -15.49 -3.93 -26.43
CA GLU A 120 -14.14 -4.47 -26.47
C GLU A 120 -13.09 -3.37 -26.66
N LYS A 121 -13.33 -2.45 -27.62
CA LYS A 121 -12.45 -1.30 -27.83
C LYS A 121 -12.33 -0.44 -26.55
N TYR A 122 -13.47 -0.13 -25.94
CA TYR A 122 -13.50 0.63 -24.69
C TYR A 122 -12.73 -0.06 -23.57
N ASN A 123 -12.92 -1.38 -23.40
CA ASN A 123 -12.22 -2.13 -22.35
C ASN A 123 -10.70 -2.08 -22.55
N ASN A 124 -10.22 -2.23 -23.76
CA ASN A 124 -8.79 -2.16 -24.07
C ASN A 124 -8.22 -0.76 -23.74
N GLU A 125 -8.91 0.31 -24.13
CA GLU A 125 -8.52 1.69 -23.81
C GLU A 125 -8.58 1.95 -22.28
N TYR A 126 -9.61 1.43 -21.61
CA TYR A 126 -9.76 1.53 -20.16
C TYR A 126 -8.61 0.85 -19.44
N ASP A 127 -8.30 -0.42 -19.79
CA ASP A 127 -7.28 -1.21 -19.12
C ASP A 127 -5.87 -0.59 -19.28
N GLU A 128 -5.54 -0.10 -20.48
CA GLU A 128 -4.25 0.55 -20.73
C GLU A 128 -4.10 1.84 -19.89
N LEU A 129 -5.12 2.70 -19.93
CA LEU A 129 -5.10 3.96 -19.19
C LEU A 129 -5.17 3.72 -17.67
N TYR A 130 -6.01 2.77 -17.24
CA TYR A 130 -6.11 2.38 -15.84
C TYR A 130 -4.77 1.93 -15.27
N ASN A 131 -4.06 1.04 -15.97
CA ASN A 131 -2.76 0.57 -15.54
C ASN A 131 -1.72 1.69 -15.47
N THR A 132 -1.76 2.65 -16.40
CA THR A 132 -0.89 3.82 -16.42
C THR A 132 -1.19 4.74 -15.23
N CYS A 133 -2.44 5.07 -14.99
CA CYS A 133 -2.87 5.90 -13.86
C CYS A 133 -2.59 5.22 -12.53
N LYS A 134 -2.83 3.92 -12.40
CA LYS A 134 -2.52 3.13 -11.20
C LYS A 134 -1.02 3.17 -10.86
N LYS A 135 -0.14 3.00 -11.85
CA LYS A 135 1.32 3.16 -11.65
C LYS A 135 1.68 4.57 -11.17
N SER A 136 1.02 5.58 -11.73
CA SER A 136 1.23 6.98 -11.33
C SER A 136 0.82 7.22 -9.87
N LEU A 137 -0.27 6.63 -9.38
CA LEU A 137 -0.67 6.73 -7.96
C LEU A 137 0.45 6.28 -7.01
N TYR A 138 1.18 5.23 -7.36
CA TYR A 138 2.26 4.70 -6.52
C TYR A 138 3.58 5.46 -6.63
N SER A 139 3.79 6.26 -7.68
CA SER A 139 5.09 6.88 -7.97
C SER A 139 5.10 8.40 -7.88
N ALA A 140 3.96 9.08 -8.05
CA ALA A 140 3.91 10.54 -8.15
C ALA A 140 3.60 11.27 -6.83
N GLY A 141 3.54 10.55 -5.69
CA GLY A 141 3.38 11.16 -4.37
C GLY A 141 1.99 11.72 -4.09
N TYR A 142 0.95 11.18 -4.70
CA TYR A 142 -0.43 11.58 -4.44
C TYR A 142 -0.83 11.34 -2.98
N ARG A 143 -1.67 12.23 -2.46
CA ARG A 143 -2.41 12.05 -1.22
C ARG A 143 -3.87 11.82 -1.54
N ILE A 144 -4.41 10.69 -1.09
CA ILE A 144 -5.79 10.30 -1.35
C ILE A 144 -6.61 10.56 -0.08
N TYR A 145 -7.57 11.48 -0.17
CA TYR A 145 -8.54 11.75 0.90
C TYR A 145 -9.83 11.02 0.57
N THR A 146 -10.29 10.19 1.50
CA THR A 146 -11.44 9.32 1.29
C THR A 146 -12.55 9.64 2.27
N SER A 147 -13.77 9.19 1.96
CA SER A 147 -14.94 9.25 2.84
C SER A 147 -15.11 7.99 3.70
N ILE A 148 -14.21 7.01 3.54
CA ILE A 148 -14.26 5.77 4.32
C ILE A 148 -13.96 6.10 5.80
N ASP A 149 -14.84 5.63 6.67
CA ASP A 149 -14.72 5.68 8.11
C ASP A 149 -14.24 4.31 8.60
N MET A 150 -13.01 4.23 9.11
CA MET A 150 -12.39 2.97 9.48
C MET A 150 -13.10 2.26 10.64
N GLU A 151 -13.77 3.00 11.52
CA GLU A 151 -14.58 2.40 12.59
C GLU A 151 -15.85 1.73 12.03
N LYS A 152 -16.54 2.43 11.14
CA LYS A 152 -17.70 1.86 10.42
C LYS A 152 -17.30 0.71 9.51
N GLN A 153 -16.13 0.80 8.87
CA GLN A 153 -15.57 -0.28 8.04
C GLN A 153 -15.42 -1.55 8.86
N LYS A 154 -14.78 -1.44 10.04
CA LYS A 154 -14.61 -2.57 10.94
C LYS A 154 -15.94 -3.14 11.43
N GLN A 155 -16.88 -2.28 11.85
CA GLN A 155 -18.21 -2.70 12.31
C GLN A 155 -18.98 -3.43 11.21
N LEU A 156 -18.88 -2.96 9.96
CA LEU A 156 -19.55 -3.58 8.83
C LEU A 156 -18.95 -4.95 8.51
N GLN A 157 -17.62 -5.08 8.52
CA GLN A 157 -16.92 -6.36 8.31
C GLN A 157 -17.28 -7.37 9.41
N ASP A 158 -17.19 -6.95 10.68
CA ASP A 158 -17.55 -7.80 11.82
C ASP A 158 -19.01 -8.28 11.73
N SER A 159 -19.92 -7.41 11.30
CA SER A 159 -21.34 -7.73 11.12
C SER A 159 -21.55 -8.77 10.02
N VAL A 160 -20.93 -8.58 8.84
CA VAL A 160 -21.03 -9.53 7.72
C VAL A 160 -20.47 -10.89 8.13
N SER A 161 -19.29 -10.92 8.74
CA SER A 161 -18.62 -12.16 9.18
C SER A 161 -19.44 -12.89 10.25
N SER A 162 -19.97 -12.16 11.23
CA SER A 162 -20.80 -12.72 12.31
C SER A 162 -22.11 -13.31 11.80
N GLN A 163 -22.83 -12.58 10.95
CA GLN A 163 -24.12 -13.05 10.41
C GLN A 163 -23.97 -14.29 9.54
N LEU A 164 -22.83 -14.45 8.86
CA LEU A 164 -22.57 -15.59 7.99
C LEU A 164 -21.81 -16.72 8.69
N SER A 165 -21.50 -16.60 9.99
CA SER A 165 -20.71 -17.58 10.74
C SER A 165 -21.32 -18.99 10.78
N MET A 166 -22.65 -19.10 10.66
CA MET A 166 -23.36 -20.38 10.60
C MET A 166 -23.07 -21.20 9.33
N PHE A 167 -22.61 -20.55 8.25
CA PHE A 167 -22.26 -21.23 6.99
C PHE A 167 -20.77 -21.56 7.00
N THR A 168 -20.41 -22.80 7.32
CA THR A 168 -19.01 -23.23 7.55
C THR A 168 -18.39 -23.93 6.35
N GLU A 169 -19.17 -24.25 5.30
CA GLU A 169 -18.66 -24.95 4.12
C GLU A 169 -17.66 -24.09 3.35
N LYS A 170 -16.53 -24.71 2.99
CA LYS A 170 -15.46 -24.10 2.19
C LYS A 170 -15.28 -24.83 0.87
N THR A 171 -14.72 -24.13 -0.12
CA THR A 171 -14.21 -24.69 -1.37
C THR A 171 -12.89 -25.40 -1.12
N ASP A 172 -12.35 -26.09 -2.13
CA ASP A 172 -11.04 -26.77 -2.06
C ASP A 172 -9.89 -25.79 -1.81
N ASP A 173 -10.05 -24.51 -2.22
CA ASP A 173 -9.09 -23.42 -1.99
C ASP A 173 -9.24 -22.77 -0.61
N GLY A 174 -10.09 -23.31 0.26
CA GLY A 174 -10.28 -22.82 1.63
C GLY A 174 -11.23 -21.61 1.76
N VAL A 175 -11.85 -21.16 0.69
CA VAL A 175 -12.79 -20.03 0.64
C VAL A 175 -14.18 -20.49 1.09
N TYR A 176 -14.85 -19.69 1.94
CA TYR A 176 -16.24 -20.00 2.29
C TYR A 176 -17.16 -19.95 1.05
N LYS A 177 -17.98 -20.99 0.88
CA LYS A 177 -18.94 -21.08 -0.24
C LYS A 177 -20.00 -20.00 -0.19
N VAL A 178 -20.46 -19.63 1.03
CA VAL A 178 -21.42 -18.54 1.23
C VAL A 178 -20.69 -17.26 1.58
N GLN A 179 -20.77 -16.31 0.69
CA GLN A 179 -20.21 -14.97 0.82
C GLN A 179 -21.35 -13.93 0.97
N GLY A 180 -21.00 -12.76 1.50
CA GLY A 180 -21.91 -11.63 1.60
C GLY A 180 -21.16 -10.33 1.37
N ALA A 181 -21.82 -9.37 0.74
CA ALA A 181 -21.30 -8.04 0.51
C ALA A 181 -22.24 -7.00 1.13
N ALA A 182 -21.66 -5.88 1.58
CA ALA A 182 -22.41 -4.77 2.16
C ALA A 182 -21.72 -3.43 1.86
N VAL A 183 -22.54 -2.38 1.70
CA VAL A 183 -22.07 -1.01 1.52
C VAL A 183 -22.84 -0.11 2.46
N SER A 184 -22.14 0.74 3.19
CA SER A 184 -22.71 1.82 4.00
C SER A 184 -22.52 3.15 3.27
N ILE A 185 -23.61 3.88 3.05
CA ILE A 185 -23.61 5.18 2.37
C ILE A 185 -24.13 6.24 3.34
N ASP A 186 -23.40 7.35 3.43
CA ASP A 186 -23.88 8.55 4.12
C ASP A 186 -24.94 9.22 3.25
N ILE A 187 -26.19 9.19 3.71
CA ILE A 187 -27.35 9.71 2.97
C ILE A 187 -27.31 11.23 2.78
N SER A 188 -26.58 11.95 3.63
CA SER A 188 -26.47 13.41 3.54
C SER A 188 -25.50 13.85 2.43
N THR A 189 -24.49 13.04 2.16
CA THR A 189 -23.43 13.34 1.18
C THR A 189 -23.43 12.44 -0.04
N GLY A 190 -24.14 11.31 0.00
CA GLY A 190 -24.11 10.28 -1.03
C GLY A 190 -22.79 9.50 -1.12
N LYS A 191 -21.89 9.68 -0.15
CA LYS A 191 -20.55 9.08 -0.17
C LYS A 191 -20.54 7.73 0.55
N VAL A 192 -19.70 6.81 0.08
CA VAL A 192 -19.46 5.52 0.72
C VAL A 192 -18.70 5.72 2.01
N ALA A 193 -19.24 5.28 3.12
CA ALA A 193 -18.63 5.33 4.44
C ALA A 193 -17.93 4.01 4.83
N ALA A 194 -18.43 2.87 4.34
CA ALA A 194 -17.80 1.55 4.50
C ALA A 194 -18.22 0.63 3.36
N ILE A 195 -17.35 -0.33 3.01
CA ILE A 195 -17.58 -1.30 1.93
C ILE A 195 -16.93 -2.64 2.25
N VAL A 196 -17.70 -3.72 2.15
CA VAL A 196 -17.27 -5.10 2.38
C VAL A 196 -17.71 -5.94 1.18
N GLY A 197 -16.77 -6.66 0.57
CA GLY A 197 -17.00 -7.52 -0.59
C GLY A 197 -17.08 -9.01 -0.26
N GLY A 198 -16.76 -9.42 0.99
CA GLY A 198 -16.75 -10.82 1.41
C GLY A 198 -16.62 -10.99 2.91
N ARG A 199 -16.64 -12.25 3.38
CA ARG A 199 -16.58 -12.59 4.82
C ARG A 199 -15.22 -12.36 5.47
N GLU A 200 -14.14 -12.58 4.73
CA GLU A 200 -12.76 -12.53 5.24
C GLU A 200 -11.95 -11.51 4.45
N GLU A 201 -11.19 -10.69 5.18
CA GLU A 201 -10.30 -9.67 4.60
C GLU A 201 -9.04 -10.30 3.97
N ASP A 202 -8.70 -11.56 4.32
CA ASP A 202 -7.44 -12.22 3.99
C ASP A 202 -7.43 -12.93 2.62
N GLN A 203 -8.45 -12.75 1.82
CA GLN A 203 -8.44 -13.33 0.48
C GLN A 203 -7.69 -12.38 -0.46
N GLU A 204 -6.62 -12.91 -1.09
CA GLU A 204 -5.91 -12.20 -2.15
C GLU A 204 -6.95 -11.65 -3.13
N GLY A 205 -7.05 -10.32 -3.16
CA GLY A 205 -8.09 -9.62 -3.90
C GLY A 205 -8.03 -9.94 -5.38
N TYR A 206 -9.20 -10.03 -5.97
CA TYR A 206 -9.41 -10.12 -7.40
C TYR A 206 -8.93 -8.86 -8.13
#